data_1dc2533cdd8daffb624c67ed42e67352
#
_entry.id   1dc2533cdd8daffb624c67ed42e67352
#
_cell.length_a   1.000
_cell.length_b   1.000
_cell.length_c   1.000
_cell.angle_alpha   90.00
_cell.angle_beta   90.00
_cell.angle_gamma   90.00
#
_symmetry.space_group_name_H-M   'P 1'
#
loop_
_entity.id
_entity.type
_entity.pdbx_description
1 polymer ?
#
loop_
_entity_poly.entity_id
_entity_poly.type
_entity_poly.pdbx_seq_one_letter_code
_entity_poly.pdbx_strand_id
1 'polypeptide(L)'
;MKCRHLSWVAAVLLVAAGLAGCQEESAEPAKQASAEPATRVQWKMVTAWPKNFPGLGTSAERLAERINTMSGGRLTIKVYAAGELVPALEVFDAVSRGTAELGHGASYYWKGKVPTAQFFTSVPFGLSTSEMNAWISRGGGQQFWDEAYAPFGVKPLVIGNTGMQMGGWYNKEINSLADLRGLKIRMPGLGGEVLNRLGATTVNLPGGEVFTALQTGAIDATDWVSPYNDLAFGLHKAARYYYYPGWQEPQAVLELLINQKAFDSLPADLQAIVTEATLAASRDMHDDYVYNNAMALEQLKQQGTELKRFPDEVLAAMREQSELVLGELAAESELNGRIWASMKAFQDQVEPMHEIAEKELFNWR
;
A
#
# COMPACT_ATOMS: atom_id res chain seq x y z
N MET A 1 -38.65 41.17 -51.24
CA MET A 1 -39.96 41.36 -51.92
C MET A 1 -41.05 40.84 -50.98
N LYS A 2 -41.92 41.79 -50.60
CA LYS A 2 -43.36 41.73 -50.27
C LYS A 2 -43.77 40.72 -49.20
N CYS A 3 -44.09 41.17 -47.97
CA CYS A 3 -45.37 41.81 -47.49
C CYS A 3 -46.57 40.88 -47.66
N ARG A 4 -47.30 40.59 -46.54
CA ARG A 4 -48.46 41.33 -46.01
C ARG A 4 -49.11 40.53 -44.85
N HIS A 5 -49.30 41.10 -43.71
CA HIS A 5 -50.51 41.71 -43.11
C HIS A 5 -51.80 40.87 -43.25
N LEU A 6 -52.58 40.59 -42.20
CA LEU A 6 -53.50 41.44 -41.47
C LEU A 6 -54.38 40.49 -40.63
N SER A 7 -54.59 40.66 -39.41
CA SER A 7 -55.48 41.45 -38.57
C SER A 7 -56.86 40.84 -38.25
N TRP A 8 -57.23 40.96 -36.95
CA TRP A 8 -58.56 41.21 -36.38
C TRP A 8 -59.49 39.99 -36.19
N VAL A 9 -60.31 39.80 -35.13
CA VAL A 9 -61.11 40.69 -34.26
C VAL A 9 -61.49 39.92 -32.98
N ALA A 10 -61.65 40.65 -31.92
CA ALA A 10 -62.13 40.24 -30.59
C ALA A 10 -63.63 39.81 -30.62
N ALA A 11 -64.00 38.95 -29.66
CA ALA A 11 -65.34 38.92 -29.14
C ALA A 11 -65.33 38.58 -27.61
N VAL A 12 -65.72 39.55 -26.83
CA VAL A 12 -66.04 39.48 -25.42
C VAL A 12 -67.42 38.89 -25.28
N LEU A 13 -67.63 37.92 -24.38
CA LEU A 13 -68.93 37.67 -23.74
C LEU A 13 -68.73 37.13 -22.33
N LEU A 14 -69.14 37.91 -21.37
CA LEU A 14 -69.39 37.58 -19.95
C LEU A 14 -70.55 36.58 -19.83
N VAL A 15 -70.38 35.58 -18.98
CA VAL A 15 -71.49 35.07 -18.12
C VAL A 15 -70.92 34.65 -16.78
N ALA A 16 -71.61 35.09 -15.75
CA ALA A 16 -71.28 35.00 -14.34
C ALA A 16 -71.74 33.66 -13.70
N ALA A 17 -71.18 33.46 -12.54
CA ALA A 17 -71.72 32.71 -11.37
C ALA A 17 -71.57 31.19 -11.35
N GLY A 18 -70.76 30.75 -10.41
CA GLY A 18 -70.72 29.41 -9.86
C GLY A 18 -69.76 29.37 -8.67
N LEU A 19 -70.23 29.93 -7.54
CA LEU A 19 -69.58 29.70 -6.22
C LEU A 19 -69.74 28.23 -5.86
N ALA A 20 -68.70 27.47 -5.94
CA ALA A 20 -68.56 26.17 -5.30
C ALA A 20 -67.27 26.17 -4.49
N GLY A 21 -67.36 26.03 -3.20
CA GLY A 21 -66.24 26.11 -2.25
C GLY A 21 -65.12 25.13 -2.52
N CYS A 22 -63.94 25.67 -2.67
CA CYS A 22 -62.74 24.91 -2.44
C CYS A 22 -62.54 24.76 -0.93
N GLN A 23 -62.75 23.55 -0.43
CA GLN A 23 -62.26 23.16 0.87
C GLN A 23 -60.71 23.19 0.73
N GLU A 24 -60.08 24.07 1.47
CA GLU A 24 -58.66 24.00 1.77
C GLU A 24 -58.44 22.71 2.57
N GLU A 25 -58.01 21.66 1.87
CA GLU A 25 -57.38 20.50 2.49
C GLU A 25 -56.08 21.02 3.08
N SER A 26 -56.08 21.25 4.40
CA SER A 26 -54.89 21.58 5.15
C SER A 26 -53.90 20.43 4.99
N ALA A 27 -52.92 20.62 4.12
CA ALA A 27 -51.76 19.75 4.03
C ALA A 27 -51.10 19.73 5.42
N GLU A 28 -51.23 18.59 6.11
CA GLU A 28 -50.43 18.33 7.30
C GLU A 28 -48.95 18.57 6.92
N PRO A 29 -48.21 19.35 7.72
CA PRO A 29 -46.78 19.51 7.49
C PRO A 29 -46.17 18.11 7.53
N ALA A 30 -45.59 17.68 6.42
CA ALA A 30 -44.82 16.46 6.35
C ALA A 30 -43.90 16.45 7.58
N LYS A 31 -44.10 15.48 8.48
CA LYS A 31 -43.20 15.23 9.60
C LYS A 31 -41.80 15.12 8.96
N GLN A 32 -40.99 16.17 9.14
CA GLN A 32 -39.54 16.05 8.93
C GLN A 32 -39.13 14.87 9.79
N ALA A 33 -38.77 13.77 9.10
CA ALA A 33 -38.12 12.66 9.76
C ALA A 33 -36.93 13.25 10.49
N SER A 34 -36.99 13.28 11.82
CA SER A 34 -35.86 13.65 12.64
C SER A 34 -34.78 12.69 12.29
N ALA A 35 -33.77 13.18 11.55
CA ALA A 35 -32.58 12.39 11.28
C ALA A 35 -32.04 11.96 12.65
N GLU A 36 -32.03 10.66 12.91
CA GLU A 36 -31.38 10.14 14.10
C GLU A 36 -29.99 10.77 14.16
N PRO A 37 -29.49 11.17 15.33
CA PRO A 37 -28.17 11.76 15.44
C PRO A 37 -27.15 10.79 14.84
N ALA A 38 -26.52 11.19 13.74
CA ALA A 38 -25.60 10.34 13.02
C ALA A 38 -24.52 9.88 13.99
N THR A 39 -24.44 8.56 14.21
CA THR A 39 -23.47 7.94 15.11
C THR A 39 -22.07 8.39 14.71
N ARG A 40 -21.39 9.09 15.60
CA ARG A 40 -19.99 9.50 15.39
C ARG A 40 -19.07 8.46 16.00
N VAL A 41 -18.18 7.94 15.19
CA VAL A 41 -17.19 6.92 15.56
C VAL A 41 -15.81 7.54 15.49
N GLN A 42 -15.00 7.30 16.49
CA GLN A 42 -13.60 7.72 16.51
C GLN A 42 -12.71 6.50 16.65
N TRP A 43 -11.80 6.30 15.68
CA TRP A 43 -10.85 5.23 15.65
C TRP A 43 -9.42 5.73 15.81
N LYS A 44 -8.54 4.81 16.24
CA LYS A 44 -7.09 4.99 16.28
C LYS A 44 -6.46 4.17 15.18
N MET A 45 -5.49 4.77 14.47
CA MET A 45 -4.58 4.09 13.56
C MET A 45 -3.16 4.15 14.11
N VAL A 46 -2.52 3.00 14.28
CA VAL A 46 -1.10 2.91 14.62
C VAL A 46 -0.30 2.57 13.36
N THR A 47 0.90 3.14 13.19
CA THR A 47 1.70 2.90 12.00
C THR A 47 3.09 2.39 12.33
N ALA A 48 3.71 1.64 11.40
CA ALA A 48 5.10 1.23 11.48
C ALA A 48 6.09 2.33 11.02
N TRP A 49 5.60 3.52 10.69
CA TRP A 49 6.35 4.58 10.03
C TRP A 49 6.55 5.79 10.92
N PRO A 50 7.68 6.51 10.77
CA PRO A 50 7.89 7.79 11.43
C PRO A 50 6.83 8.81 11.03
N LYS A 51 6.54 9.75 11.93
CA LYS A 51 5.57 10.82 11.68
C LYS A 51 5.94 11.66 10.46
N ASN A 52 4.96 11.95 9.63
CA ASN A 52 5.12 12.74 8.40
C ASN A 52 6.18 12.19 7.42
N PHE A 53 6.57 10.92 7.57
CA PHE A 53 7.54 10.33 6.65
C PHE A 53 6.94 10.28 5.24
N PRO A 54 7.67 10.78 4.22
CA PRO A 54 7.14 10.88 2.86
C PRO A 54 6.61 9.54 2.32
N GLY A 55 5.48 9.57 1.65
CA GLY A 55 4.82 8.37 1.11
C GLY A 55 4.23 7.48 2.21
N LEU A 56 5.05 6.89 3.06
CA LEU A 56 4.64 5.89 4.06
C LEU A 56 3.82 6.51 5.22
N GLY A 57 4.37 7.49 5.92
CA GLY A 57 3.69 8.15 7.04
C GLY A 57 2.56 9.07 6.58
N THR A 58 2.81 9.83 5.50
CA THR A 58 1.80 10.77 4.98
C THR A 58 0.60 10.09 4.34
N SER A 59 0.72 8.86 3.84
CA SER A 59 -0.43 8.10 3.31
C SER A 59 -1.46 7.74 4.38
N ALA A 60 -0.99 7.42 5.59
CA ALA A 60 -1.87 7.16 6.73
C ALA A 60 -2.72 8.40 7.08
N GLU A 61 -2.08 9.57 7.13
CA GLU A 61 -2.77 10.84 7.39
C GLU A 61 -3.77 11.19 6.28
N ARG A 62 -3.37 11.04 5.00
CA ARG A 62 -4.25 11.27 3.85
C ARG A 62 -5.44 10.32 3.83
N LEU A 63 -5.27 9.05 4.20
CA LEU A 63 -6.38 8.11 4.32
C LEU A 63 -7.34 8.52 5.43
N ALA A 64 -6.83 8.90 6.60
CA ALA A 64 -7.63 9.35 7.72
C ALA A 64 -8.48 10.59 7.36
N GLU A 65 -7.88 11.58 6.69
CA GLU A 65 -8.57 12.77 6.19
C GLU A 65 -9.63 12.43 5.14
N ARG A 66 -9.30 11.54 4.20
CA ARG A 66 -10.23 11.08 3.15
C ARG A 66 -11.46 10.40 3.74
N ILE A 67 -11.27 9.48 4.69
CA ILE A 67 -12.39 8.82 5.39
C ILE A 67 -13.23 9.82 6.18
N ASN A 68 -12.61 10.74 6.88
CA ASN A 68 -13.33 11.80 7.61
C ASN A 68 -14.20 12.63 6.65
N THR A 69 -13.63 13.05 5.53
CA THR A 69 -14.34 13.85 4.52
C THR A 69 -15.47 13.05 3.87
N MET A 70 -15.21 11.82 3.39
CA MET A 70 -16.22 10.98 2.74
C MET A 70 -17.37 10.60 3.66
N SER A 71 -17.09 10.43 4.96
CA SER A 71 -18.11 10.10 5.97
C SER A 71 -18.89 11.32 6.49
N GLY A 72 -18.54 12.54 6.05
CA GLY A 72 -19.12 13.77 6.61
C GLY A 72 -18.82 13.92 8.10
N GLY A 73 -17.67 13.48 8.58
CA GLY A 73 -17.23 13.52 9.96
C GLY A 73 -17.86 12.45 10.87
N ARG A 74 -18.56 11.47 10.32
CA ARG A 74 -19.14 10.36 11.09
C ARG A 74 -18.11 9.34 11.54
N LEU A 75 -17.02 9.15 10.77
CA LEU A 75 -15.87 8.33 11.13
C LEU A 75 -14.62 9.20 11.09
N THR A 76 -14.01 9.40 12.24
CA THR A 76 -12.75 10.14 12.39
C THR A 76 -11.65 9.19 12.85
N ILE A 77 -10.43 9.37 12.32
CA ILE A 77 -9.29 8.52 12.63
C ILE A 77 -8.15 9.38 13.16
N LYS A 78 -7.67 9.04 14.36
CA LYS A 78 -6.45 9.63 14.91
C LYS A 78 -5.27 8.72 14.59
N VAL A 79 -4.31 9.26 13.84
CA VAL A 79 -3.08 8.54 13.45
C VAL A 79 -2.02 8.71 14.54
N TYR A 80 -1.36 7.61 14.86
CA TYR A 80 -0.21 7.52 15.78
C TYR A 80 0.97 6.94 15.02
N ALA A 81 2.05 7.68 14.94
CA ALA A 81 3.27 7.25 14.30
C ALA A 81 3.99 6.15 15.10
N ALA A 82 5.00 5.54 14.49
CA ALA A 82 5.83 4.52 15.13
C ALA A 82 6.39 5.02 16.48
N GLY A 83 6.14 4.25 17.54
CA GLY A 83 6.60 4.57 18.90
C GLY A 83 5.72 5.57 19.68
N GLU A 84 4.68 6.18 19.08
CA GLU A 84 3.79 7.09 19.82
C GLU A 84 2.79 6.33 20.71
N LEU A 85 2.23 5.23 20.23
CA LEU A 85 1.29 4.39 21.00
C LEU A 85 1.83 2.97 21.20
N VAL A 86 2.43 2.40 20.17
CA VAL A 86 3.05 1.07 20.19
C VAL A 86 4.37 1.10 19.41
N PRO A 87 5.34 0.21 19.69
CA PRO A 87 6.51 0.02 18.85
C PRO A 87 6.16 -0.30 17.40
N ALA A 88 7.00 0.12 16.46
CA ALA A 88 6.75 -0.01 15.02
C ALA A 88 6.40 -1.43 14.55
N LEU A 89 7.06 -2.45 15.11
CA LEU A 89 6.88 -3.84 14.73
C LEU A 89 5.78 -4.57 15.53
N GLU A 90 5.04 -3.85 16.39
CA GLU A 90 3.91 -4.37 17.19
C GLU A 90 2.54 -3.91 16.67
N VAL A 91 2.49 -3.27 15.52
CA VAL A 91 1.25 -2.74 14.92
C VAL A 91 0.20 -3.84 14.72
N PHE A 92 0.59 -5.00 14.20
CA PHE A 92 -0.31 -6.15 14.01
C PHE A 92 -0.95 -6.60 15.33
N ASP A 93 -0.14 -6.71 16.38
CA ASP A 93 -0.61 -7.10 17.71
C ASP A 93 -1.60 -6.09 18.30
N ALA A 94 -1.32 -4.81 18.12
CA ALA A 94 -2.19 -3.75 18.61
C ALA A 94 -3.58 -3.84 17.97
N VAL A 95 -3.64 -4.10 16.67
CA VAL A 95 -4.90 -4.25 15.94
C VAL A 95 -5.60 -5.55 16.29
N SER A 96 -4.89 -6.67 16.30
CA SER A 96 -5.45 -7.98 16.63
C SER A 96 -6.08 -7.99 18.03
N ARG A 97 -5.45 -7.32 19.00
CA ARG A 97 -5.97 -7.22 20.39
C ARG A 97 -7.00 -6.10 20.60
N GLY A 98 -7.25 -5.27 19.58
CA GLY A 98 -8.19 -4.14 19.69
C GLY A 98 -7.65 -2.94 20.49
N THR A 99 -6.33 -2.81 20.65
CA THR A 99 -5.70 -1.62 21.23
C THR A 99 -5.86 -0.41 20.30
N ALA A 100 -5.83 -0.68 18.99
CA ALA A 100 -6.19 0.25 17.93
C ALA A 100 -7.14 -0.45 16.94
N GLU A 101 -8.03 0.31 16.35
CA GLU A 101 -8.98 -0.19 15.36
C GLU A 101 -8.30 -0.40 13.99
N LEU A 102 -7.28 0.42 13.69
CA LEU A 102 -6.55 0.37 12.44
C LEU A 102 -5.04 0.27 12.69
N GLY A 103 -4.35 -0.36 11.73
CA GLY A 103 -2.90 -0.41 11.65
C GLY A 103 -2.40 -0.19 10.23
N HIS A 104 -1.20 0.34 10.07
CA HIS A 104 -0.57 0.51 8.76
C HIS A 104 0.89 0.06 8.80
N GLY A 105 1.25 -0.87 7.91
CA GLY A 105 2.59 -1.44 7.86
C GLY A 105 2.83 -2.26 6.62
N ALA A 106 3.85 -3.11 6.68
CA ALA A 106 4.18 -4.10 5.66
C ALA A 106 4.01 -5.51 6.23
N SER A 107 3.27 -6.36 5.54
CA SER A 107 2.83 -7.68 6.04
C SER A 107 3.99 -8.57 6.50
N TYR A 108 5.14 -8.52 5.85
CA TYR A 108 6.31 -9.32 6.24
C TYR A 108 6.87 -8.99 7.63
N TYR A 109 6.54 -7.83 8.21
CA TYR A 109 6.99 -7.49 9.56
C TYR A 109 6.43 -8.43 10.63
N TRP A 110 5.30 -9.06 10.33
CA TRP A 110 4.63 -10.02 11.23
C TRP A 110 4.96 -11.47 10.91
N LYS A 111 5.95 -11.77 10.07
CA LYS A 111 6.29 -13.16 9.67
C LYS A 111 6.51 -14.12 10.84
N GLY A 112 6.97 -13.62 11.99
CA GLY A 112 7.13 -14.42 13.18
C GLY A 112 5.82 -14.94 13.81
N LYS A 113 4.66 -14.35 13.43
CA LYS A 113 3.32 -14.74 13.88
C LYS A 113 2.49 -15.33 12.77
N VAL A 114 2.59 -14.74 11.59
CA VAL A 114 1.87 -15.13 10.38
C VAL A 114 2.90 -15.32 9.27
N PRO A 115 3.55 -16.48 9.17
CA PRO A 115 4.56 -16.73 8.13
C PRO A 115 4.04 -16.46 6.71
N THR A 116 2.76 -16.77 6.48
CA THR A 116 2.01 -16.52 5.24
C THR A 116 1.98 -15.04 4.83
N ALA A 117 2.06 -14.10 5.78
CA ALA A 117 1.94 -12.67 5.52
C ALA A 117 3.01 -12.14 4.55
N GLN A 118 4.17 -12.81 4.48
CA GLN A 118 5.27 -12.40 3.59
C GLN A 118 4.87 -12.36 2.12
N PHE A 119 3.97 -13.23 1.67
CA PHE A 119 3.49 -13.24 0.28
C PHE A 119 2.75 -11.96 -0.13
N PHE A 120 2.13 -11.25 0.81
CA PHE A 120 1.27 -10.10 0.52
C PHE A 120 2.00 -8.76 0.49
N THR A 121 3.27 -8.69 0.91
CA THR A 121 4.08 -7.49 0.71
C THR A 121 4.86 -7.57 -0.59
N SER A 122 5.80 -8.50 -0.67
CA SER A 122 6.65 -8.71 -1.84
C SER A 122 7.29 -10.09 -1.82
N VAL A 123 7.60 -10.58 -3.01
CA VAL A 123 8.30 -11.85 -3.22
C VAL A 123 9.52 -11.57 -4.09
N PRO A 124 10.72 -12.01 -3.70
CA PRO A 124 11.93 -11.83 -4.51
C PRO A 124 11.74 -12.35 -5.95
N PHE A 125 12.13 -11.54 -6.94
CA PHE A 125 11.91 -11.79 -8.37
C PHE A 125 10.44 -12.07 -8.75
N GLY A 126 9.48 -11.66 -7.90
CA GLY A 126 8.07 -11.91 -8.08
C GLY A 126 7.35 -10.86 -8.92
N LEU A 127 6.08 -10.70 -8.65
CA LEU A 127 5.17 -9.82 -9.38
C LEU A 127 5.61 -8.35 -9.31
N SER A 128 5.52 -7.66 -10.43
CA SER A 128 5.63 -6.20 -10.50
C SER A 128 4.46 -5.50 -9.80
N THR A 129 4.51 -4.18 -9.69
CA THR A 129 3.45 -3.39 -9.02
C THR A 129 2.07 -3.62 -9.62
N SER A 130 1.94 -3.56 -10.96
CA SER A 130 0.67 -3.77 -11.65
C SER A 130 0.17 -5.20 -11.52
N GLU A 131 1.06 -6.16 -11.62
CA GLU A 131 0.75 -7.58 -11.48
C GLU A 131 0.30 -7.91 -10.06
N MET A 132 1.01 -7.43 -9.04
CA MET A 132 0.65 -7.69 -7.64
C MET A 132 -0.71 -7.09 -7.27
N ASN A 133 -0.96 -5.85 -7.69
CA ASN A 133 -2.25 -5.20 -7.49
C ASN A 133 -3.38 -5.97 -8.21
N ALA A 134 -3.12 -6.48 -9.43
CA ALA A 134 -4.09 -7.28 -10.19
C ALA A 134 -4.31 -8.66 -9.57
N TRP A 135 -3.24 -9.33 -9.09
CA TRP A 135 -3.37 -10.61 -8.40
C TRP A 135 -4.19 -10.48 -7.11
N ILE A 136 -3.92 -9.45 -6.29
CA ILE A 136 -4.70 -9.22 -5.07
C ILE A 136 -6.16 -8.95 -5.40
N SER A 137 -6.43 -8.06 -6.35
CA SER A 137 -7.81 -7.60 -6.62
C SER A 137 -8.64 -8.53 -7.50
N ARG A 138 -8.00 -9.34 -8.37
CA ARG A 138 -8.67 -10.19 -9.40
C ARG A 138 -8.18 -11.62 -9.41
N GLY A 139 -6.92 -11.87 -9.02
CA GLY A 139 -6.29 -13.18 -9.03
C GLY A 139 -6.54 -14.05 -7.79
N GLY A 140 -7.38 -13.59 -6.86
CA GLY A 140 -7.69 -14.33 -5.62
C GLY A 140 -6.82 -13.99 -4.43
N GLY A 141 -5.84 -13.08 -4.58
CA GLY A 141 -4.92 -12.71 -3.51
C GLY A 141 -5.59 -12.16 -2.26
N GLN A 142 -6.67 -11.37 -2.41
CA GLN A 142 -7.42 -10.83 -1.27
C GLN A 142 -8.07 -11.93 -0.43
N GLN A 143 -8.64 -12.96 -1.07
CA GLN A 143 -9.26 -14.08 -0.35
C GLN A 143 -8.22 -14.87 0.47
N PHE A 144 -7.04 -15.09 -0.09
CA PHE A 144 -5.94 -15.72 0.64
C PHE A 144 -5.45 -14.86 1.81
N TRP A 145 -5.42 -13.55 1.63
CA TRP A 145 -5.01 -12.63 2.68
C TRP A 145 -6.03 -12.60 3.83
N ASP A 146 -7.32 -12.53 3.48
CA ASP A 146 -8.41 -12.64 4.45
C ASP A 146 -8.33 -13.97 5.22
N GLU A 147 -8.10 -15.12 4.53
CA GLU A 147 -7.93 -16.44 5.15
C GLU A 147 -6.75 -16.49 6.11
N ALA A 148 -5.60 -15.90 5.72
CA ALA A 148 -4.39 -15.86 6.55
C ALA A 148 -4.58 -15.05 7.84
N TYR A 149 -5.37 -13.97 7.78
CA TYR A 149 -5.53 -13.05 8.92
C TYR A 149 -6.78 -13.29 9.76
N ALA A 150 -7.74 -14.09 9.27
CA ALA A 150 -8.98 -14.43 9.97
C ALA A 150 -8.76 -15.00 11.39
N PRO A 151 -7.77 -15.92 11.63
CA PRO A 151 -7.52 -16.43 12.97
C PRO A 151 -7.13 -15.38 14.01
N PHE A 152 -6.65 -14.22 13.55
CA PHE A 152 -6.22 -13.11 14.40
C PHE A 152 -7.29 -12.02 14.55
N GLY A 153 -8.45 -12.19 13.91
CA GLY A 153 -9.52 -11.20 13.92
C GLY A 153 -9.12 -9.90 13.24
N VAL A 154 -8.31 -9.97 12.19
CA VAL A 154 -7.81 -8.83 11.42
C VAL A 154 -8.28 -8.95 9.98
N LYS A 155 -8.82 -7.85 9.44
CA LYS A 155 -9.15 -7.69 8.03
C LYS A 155 -8.06 -6.87 7.34
N PRO A 156 -7.35 -7.41 6.35
CA PRO A 156 -6.37 -6.65 5.57
C PRO A 156 -7.00 -5.97 4.36
N LEU A 157 -6.51 -4.77 4.02
CA LEU A 157 -6.78 -4.09 2.75
C LEU A 157 -5.49 -3.44 2.22
N VAL A 158 -5.39 -3.28 0.90
CA VAL A 158 -4.26 -2.57 0.28
C VAL A 158 -4.43 -1.07 0.46
N ILE A 159 -3.56 -0.43 1.26
CA ILE A 159 -3.54 1.04 1.41
C ILE A 159 -2.58 1.71 0.43
N GLY A 160 -1.60 0.99 -0.10
CA GLY A 160 -0.60 1.54 -1.00
C GLY A 160 0.32 0.50 -1.62
N ASN A 161 1.13 1.00 -2.55
CA ASN A 161 2.23 0.25 -3.13
C ASN A 161 3.38 1.22 -3.43
N THR A 162 4.60 0.84 -3.04
CA THR A 162 5.79 1.69 -3.21
C THR A 162 6.26 1.81 -4.66
N GLY A 163 5.72 0.99 -5.55
CA GLY A 163 6.30 0.82 -6.88
C GLY A 163 7.62 0.04 -6.86
N MET A 164 8.33 0.06 -7.97
CA MET A 164 9.62 -0.62 -8.12
C MET A 164 10.63 -0.08 -7.11
N GLN A 165 11.30 -0.98 -6.41
CA GLN A 165 12.30 -0.63 -5.41
C GLN A 165 13.74 -0.72 -5.95
N MET A 166 14.70 -0.28 -5.12
CA MET A 166 16.12 -0.42 -5.38
C MET A 166 16.71 -1.58 -4.57
N GLY A 167 17.89 -2.06 -4.99
CA GLY A 167 18.58 -3.16 -4.32
C GLY A 167 19.27 -2.80 -3.00
N GLY A 168 19.18 -1.52 -2.59
CA GLY A 168 19.66 -1.03 -1.30
C GLY A 168 20.98 -0.28 -1.32
N TRP A 169 21.38 0.17 -0.14
CA TRP A 169 22.59 0.98 0.13
C TRP A 169 23.68 0.15 0.77
N TYR A 170 24.91 0.30 0.28
CA TYR A 170 26.06 -0.50 0.68
C TYR A 170 27.28 0.36 0.95
N ASN A 171 27.99 0.07 2.04
CA ASN A 171 29.27 0.69 2.38
C ASN A 171 30.46 0.03 1.66
N LYS A 172 30.25 -1.16 1.10
CA LYS A 172 31.24 -1.92 0.32
C LYS A 172 30.67 -2.26 -1.04
N GLU A 173 31.54 -2.38 -2.03
CA GLU A 173 31.13 -2.89 -3.35
C GLU A 173 30.84 -4.38 -3.29
N ILE A 174 29.82 -4.79 -4.04
CA ILE A 174 29.47 -6.20 -4.28
C ILE A 174 29.89 -6.53 -5.72
N ASN A 175 31.04 -7.15 -5.87
CA ASN A 175 31.60 -7.52 -7.16
C ASN A 175 31.45 -9.03 -7.45
N SER A 176 31.18 -9.83 -6.41
CA SER A 176 31.05 -11.29 -6.48
C SER A 176 30.22 -11.83 -5.31
N LEU A 177 29.87 -13.11 -5.36
CA LEU A 177 29.24 -13.83 -4.24
C LEU A 177 30.07 -13.83 -2.95
N ALA A 178 31.40 -13.72 -3.07
CA ALA A 178 32.26 -13.69 -1.89
C ALA A 178 32.04 -12.44 -1.04
N ASP A 179 31.61 -11.33 -1.65
CA ASP A 179 31.38 -10.05 -0.96
C ASP A 179 30.10 -10.05 -0.11
N LEU A 180 29.21 -11.03 -0.33
CA LEU A 180 28.02 -11.24 0.50
C LEU A 180 28.35 -11.96 1.81
N ARG A 181 29.46 -12.70 1.88
CA ARG A 181 29.81 -13.49 3.07
C ARG A 181 30.19 -12.58 4.23
N GLY A 182 29.46 -12.73 5.34
CA GLY A 182 29.66 -11.93 6.55
C GLY A 182 29.15 -10.48 6.42
N LEU A 183 28.51 -10.10 5.30
CA LEU A 183 27.87 -8.81 5.16
C LEU A 183 26.74 -8.69 6.18
N LYS A 184 26.78 -7.65 7.00
CA LYS A 184 25.69 -7.33 7.94
C LYS A 184 24.72 -6.38 7.24
N ILE A 185 23.50 -6.84 6.99
CA ILE A 185 22.53 -6.05 6.23
C ILE A 185 21.17 -6.02 6.94
N ARG A 186 20.54 -4.85 6.99
CA ARG A 186 19.12 -4.76 7.30
C ARG A 186 18.34 -5.10 6.04
N MET A 187 17.65 -6.23 6.06
CA MET A 187 16.74 -6.65 4.98
C MET A 187 15.63 -7.50 5.58
N PRO A 188 14.37 -7.02 5.58
CA PRO A 188 13.23 -7.80 6.11
C PRO A 188 12.77 -8.88 5.14
N GLY A 189 11.79 -9.66 5.56
CA GLY A 189 11.06 -10.57 4.69
C GLY A 189 11.92 -11.69 4.08
N LEU A 190 11.51 -12.10 2.89
CA LEU A 190 12.12 -13.19 2.13
C LEU A 190 13.49 -12.84 1.55
N GLY A 191 13.71 -11.57 1.18
CA GLY A 191 15.02 -11.11 0.70
C GLY A 191 16.11 -11.31 1.76
N GLY A 192 15.80 -11.08 3.03
CA GLY A 192 16.71 -11.36 4.14
C GLY A 192 17.07 -12.83 4.25
N GLU A 193 16.09 -13.72 4.08
CA GLU A 193 16.34 -15.16 4.12
C GLU A 193 17.25 -15.63 2.97
N VAL A 194 17.03 -15.11 1.77
CA VAL A 194 17.88 -15.37 0.60
C VAL A 194 19.33 -14.97 0.87
N LEU A 195 19.55 -13.75 1.40
CA LEU A 195 20.91 -13.28 1.70
C LEU A 195 21.58 -14.07 2.82
N ASN A 196 20.83 -14.53 3.83
CA ASN A 196 21.37 -15.42 4.87
C ASN A 196 21.93 -16.73 4.25
N ARG A 197 21.26 -17.32 3.28
CA ARG A 197 21.71 -18.51 2.57
C ARG A 197 22.96 -18.27 1.74
N LEU A 198 23.14 -17.05 1.25
CA LEU A 198 24.33 -16.63 0.53
C LEU A 198 25.48 -16.18 1.46
N GLY A 199 25.30 -16.33 2.78
CA GLY A 199 26.34 -16.09 3.77
C GLY A 199 26.35 -14.69 4.40
N ALA A 200 25.36 -13.85 4.12
CA ALA A 200 25.16 -12.60 4.85
C ALA A 200 24.55 -12.83 6.23
N THR A 201 24.55 -11.82 7.07
CA THR A 201 23.83 -11.78 8.35
C THR A 201 22.78 -10.68 8.28
N THR A 202 21.50 -11.07 8.30
CA THR A 202 20.41 -10.13 8.17
C THR A 202 19.76 -9.78 9.50
N VAL A 203 19.32 -8.54 9.62
CA VAL A 203 18.56 -8.04 10.77
C VAL A 203 17.32 -7.30 10.27
N ASN A 204 16.27 -7.29 11.08
CA ASN A 204 15.10 -6.47 10.85
C ASN A 204 15.09 -5.32 11.87
N LEU A 205 15.27 -4.08 11.40
CA LEU A 205 15.24 -2.87 12.23
C LEU A 205 14.07 -1.99 11.80
N PRO A 206 13.41 -1.32 12.76
CA PRO A 206 12.45 -0.26 12.44
C PRO A 206 13.09 0.87 11.62
N GLY A 207 12.31 1.50 10.73
CA GLY A 207 12.83 2.54 9.83
C GLY A 207 13.58 3.66 10.55
N GLY A 208 13.10 4.11 11.70
CA GLY A 208 13.77 5.17 12.48
C GLY A 208 15.18 4.84 12.98
N GLU A 209 15.58 3.57 12.97
CA GLU A 209 16.90 3.11 13.44
C GLU A 209 17.91 2.89 12.31
N VAL A 210 17.42 2.77 11.06
CA VAL A 210 18.22 2.32 9.90
C VAL A 210 19.39 3.24 9.61
N PHE A 211 19.14 4.57 9.53
CA PHE A 211 20.21 5.54 9.25
C PHE A 211 21.34 5.46 10.27
N THR A 212 21.02 5.44 11.56
CA THR A 212 22.02 5.37 12.63
C THR A 212 22.80 4.07 12.61
N ALA A 213 22.13 2.93 12.37
CA ALA A 213 22.78 1.63 12.28
C ALA A 213 23.77 1.56 11.11
N LEU A 214 23.41 2.13 9.94
CA LEU A 214 24.26 2.19 8.76
C LEU A 214 25.44 3.17 8.97
N GLN A 215 25.17 4.35 9.54
CA GLN A 215 26.18 5.38 9.80
C GLN A 215 27.25 4.94 10.82
N THR A 216 26.83 4.19 11.85
CA THR A 216 27.75 3.70 12.90
C THR A 216 28.48 2.42 12.50
N GLY A 217 28.14 1.80 11.38
CA GLY A 217 28.71 0.51 10.95
C GLY A 217 28.18 -0.68 11.76
N ALA A 218 27.08 -0.53 12.51
CA ALA A 218 26.38 -1.65 13.12
C ALA A 218 25.86 -2.62 12.03
N ILE A 219 25.48 -2.07 10.86
CA ILE A 219 25.22 -2.78 9.62
C ILE A 219 26.12 -2.21 8.50
N ASP A 220 26.49 -3.07 7.55
CA ASP A 220 27.30 -2.70 6.35
C ASP A 220 26.42 -2.23 5.20
N ALA A 221 25.15 -2.62 5.19
CA ALA A 221 24.21 -2.34 4.12
C ALA A 221 22.76 -2.29 4.64
N THR A 222 21.89 -1.69 3.87
CA THR A 222 20.46 -1.68 4.15
C THR A 222 19.64 -1.68 2.86
N ASP A 223 18.60 -2.46 2.83
CA ASP A 223 17.42 -2.23 2.01
C ASP A 223 16.48 -1.26 2.75
N TRP A 224 15.85 -0.34 2.00
CA TRP A 224 14.79 0.47 2.57
C TRP A 224 13.58 0.51 1.63
N VAL A 225 13.55 1.39 0.63
CA VAL A 225 12.48 1.43 -0.36
C VAL A 225 13.04 1.80 -1.75
N SER A 226 13.11 3.09 -2.04
CA SER A 226 13.43 3.65 -3.35
C SER A 226 13.88 5.10 -3.19
N PRO A 227 14.37 5.78 -4.24
CA PRO A 227 15.01 7.09 -4.14
C PRO A 227 14.27 8.11 -3.27
N TYR A 228 12.95 8.17 -3.35
CA TYR A 228 12.12 9.12 -2.59
C TYR A 228 12.29 8.98 -1.08
N ASN A 229 12.11 7.77 -0.57
CA ASN A 229 12.23 7.51 0.86
C ASN A 229 13.69 7.49 1.33
N ASP A 230 14.58 6.97 0.51
CA ASP A 230 16.00 6.81 0.83
C ASP A 230 16.69 8.18 0.94
N LEU A 231 16.33 9.11 0.06
CA LEU A 231 16.73 10.51 0.14
C LEU A 231 16.21 11.17 1.42
N ALA A 232 14.93 10.94 1.76
CA ALA A 232 14.32 11.51 2.97
C ALA A 232 14.98 11.02 4.26
N PHE A 233 15.43 9.77 4.32
CA PHE A 233 16.24 9.26 5.43
C PHE A 233 17.70 9.70 5.37
N GLY A 234 18.16 10.23 4.24
CA GLY A 234 19.54 10.65 4.08
C GLY A 234 20.52 9.49 3.95
N LEU A 235 20.09 8.31 3.49
CA LEU A 235 20.91 7.10 3.42
C LEU A 235 22.18 7.31 2.58
N HIS A 236 22.14 8.17 1.57
CA HIS A 236 23.29 8.60 0.77
C HIS A 236 24.41 9.29 1.58
N LYS A 237 24.14 9.74 2.81
CA LYS A 237 25.14 10.30 3.71
C LYS A 237 25.81 9.23 4.58
N ALA A 238 25.20 8.06 4.67
CA ALA A 238 25.68 6.95 5.49
C ALA A 238 26.28 5.80 4.66
N ALA A 239 25.93 5.70 3.36
CA ALA A 239 26.49 4.70 2.45
C ALA A 239 26.73 5.30 1.06
N ARG A 240 27.74 4.75 0.37
CA ARG A 240 28.25 5.28 -0.90
C ARG A 240 27.57 4.69 -2.13
N TYR A 241 27.30 3.38 -2.09
CA TYR A 241 26.86 2.62 -3.24
C TYR A 241 25.37 2.33 -3.16
N TYR A 242 24.64 2.66 -4.24
CA TYR A 242 23.20 2.42 -4.34
C TYR A 242 22.94 1.41 -5.44
N TYR A 243 22.54 0.21 -5.04
CA TYR A 243 22.43 -0.93 -5.93
C TYR A 243 21.06 -1.06 -6.59
N TYR A 244 21.07 -1.66 -7.79
CA TYR A 244 19.88 -2.05 -8.55
C TYR A 244 20.16 -3.37 -9.34
N PRO A 245 19.09 -4.08 -9.78
CA PRO A 245 17.66 -3.88 -9.50
C PRO A 245 17.28 -4.25 -8.07
N GLY A 246 16.05 -3.84 -7.66
CA GLY A 246 15.41 -4.24 -6.40
C GLY A 246 14.87 -5.68 -6.48
N TRP A 247 15.76 -6.65 -6.59
CA TRP A 247 15.44 -8.06 -6.78
C TRP A 247 14.65 -8.67 -5.64
N GLN A 248 14.87 -8.19 -4.40
CA GLN A 248 14.23 -8.63 -3.16
C GLN A 248 12.79 -8.17 -3.05
N GLU A 249 12.51 -6.98 -3.56
CA GLU A 249 11.21 -6.33 -3.56
C GLU A 249 10.97 -5.60 -4.89
N PRO A 250 10.53 -6.34 -5.95
CA PRO A 250 10.13 -5.70 -7.22
C PRO A 250 9.08 -4.61 -7.03
N GLN A 251 8.36 -4.67 -5.92
CA GLN A 251 7.42 -3.69 -5.39
C GLN A 251 7.14 -4.04 -3.91
N ALA A 252 6.52 -3.16 -3.13
CA ALA A 252 5.98 -3.53 -1.82
C ALA A 252 4.55 -3.03 -1.67
N VAL A 253 3.62 -3.97 -1.51
CA VAL A 253 2.27 -3.65 -1.06
C VAL A 253 2.32 -3.29 0.42
N LEU A 254 1.63 -2.22 0.75
CA LEU A 254 1.42 -1.80 2.13
C LEU A 254 -0.03 -2.05 2.53
N GLU A 255 -0.21 -2.46 3.76
CA GLU A 255 -1.51 -2.89 4.26
C GLU A 255 -2.14 -1.89 5.23
N LEU A 256 -3.45 -1.80 5.16
CA LEU A 256 -4.32 -1.35 6.23
C LEU A 256 -4.81 -2.58 6.97
N LEU A 257 -4.39 -2.73 8.21
CA LEU A 257 -4.92 -3.70 9.16
C LEU A 257 -6.18 -3.10 9.79
N ILE A 258 -7.26 -3.85 9.85
CA ILE A 258 -8.51 -3.43 10.49
C ILE A 258 -8.90 -4.48 11.52
N ASN A 259 -9.16 -4.09 12.75
CA ASN A 259 -9.77 -5.00 13.72
C ASN A 259 -11.15 -5.42 13.20
N GLN A 260 -11.34 -6.73 12.97
CA GLN A 260 -12.56 -7.27 12.34
C GLN A 260 -13.83 -6.88 13.10
N LYS A 261 -13.80 -6.94 14.44
CA LYS A 261 -14.98 -6.58 15.25
C LYS A 261 -15.32 -5.10 15.15
N ALA A 262 -14.30 -4.25 15.10
CA ALA A 262 -14.50 -2.82 14.89
C ALA A 262 -15.11 -2.55 13.51
N PHE A 263 -14.61 -3.20 12.47
CA PHE A 263 -15.14 -3.08 11.12
C PHE A 263 -16.61 -3.53 11.04
N ASP A 264 -16.92 -4.70 11.60
CA ASP A 264 -18.29 -5.27 11.57
C ASP A 264 -19.29 -4.44 12.37
N SER A 265 -18.81 -3.65 13.33
CA SER A 265 -19.65 -2.73 14.12
C SER A 265 -20.05 -1.45 13.37
N LEU A 266 -19.38 -1.14 12.26
CA LEU A 266 -19.74 0.03 11.46
C LEU A 266 -21.02 -0.21 10.66
N PRO A 267 -21.85 0.84 10.47
CA PRO A 267 -22.89 0.84 9.46
C PRO A 267 -22.33 0.51 8.07
N ALA A 268 -23.10 -0.15 7.22
CA ALA A 268 -22.66 -0.65 5.92
C ALA A 268 -22.09 0.44 5.00
N ASP A 269 -22.61 1.65 5.07
CA ASP A 269 -22.12 2.79 4.31
C ASP A 269 -20.73 3.26 4.79
N LEU A 270 -20.44 3.20 6.10
CA LEU A 270 -19.10 3.50 6.63
C LEU A 270 -18.10 2.40 6.30
N GLN A 271 -18.52 1.12 6.29
CA GLN A 271 -17.68 0.01 5.80
C GLN A 271 -17.30 0.22 4.33
N ALA A 272 -18.26 0.61 3.50
CA ALA A 272 -18.01 0.93 2.09
C ALA A 272 -17.05 2.13 1.96
N ILE A 273 -17.24 3.19 2.73
CA ILE A 273 -16.35 4.36 2.73
C ILE A 273 -14.91 3.96 3.09
N VAL A 274 -14.70 3.14 4.12
CA VAL A 274 -13.35 2.67 4.48
C VAL A 274 -12.72 1.91 3.31
N THR A 275 -13.46 1.00 2.70
CA THR A 275 -12.98 0.17 1.59
C THR A 275 -12.62 1.03 0.37
N GLU A 276 -13.51 1.91 -0.07
CA GLU A 276 -13.29 2.75 -1.25
C GLU A 276 -12.21 3.82 -1.01
N ALA A 277 -12.15 4.40 0.19
CA ALA A 277 -11.10 5.34 0.56
C ALA A 277 -9.72 4.68 0.51
N THR A 278 -9.62 3.41 0.88
CA THR A 278 -8.37 2.63 0.84
C THR A 278 -7.92 2.36 -0.60
N LEU A 279 -8.84 2.03 -1.50
CA LEU A 279 -8.53 1.89 -2.93
C LEU A 279 -8.02 3.21 -3.53
N ALA A 280 -8.69 4.31 -3.22
CA ALA A 280 -8.26 5.64 -3.67
C ALA A 280 -6.90 6.04 -3.07
N ALA A 281 -6.63 5.70 -1.80
CA ALA A 281 -5.34 5.94 -1.15
C ALA A 281 -4.22 5.11 -1.79
N SER A 282 -4.50 3.86 -2.18
CA SER A 282 -3.54 2.99 -2.85
C SER A 282 -3.09 3.58 -4.19
N ARG A 283 -4.01 4.11 -4.97
CA ARG A 283 -3.68 4.78 -6.23
C ARG A 283 -2.87 6.05 -6.01
N ASP A 284 -3.31 6.91 -5.09
CA ASP A 284 -2.65 8.16 -4.72
C ASP A 284 -1.20 7.93 -4.27
N MET A 285 -0.98 6.92 -3.42
CA MET A 285 0.36 6.57 -2.95
C MET A 285 1.26 6.09 -4.10
N HIS A 286 0.78 5.23 -4.97
CA HIS A 286 1.57 4.74 -6.10
C HIS A 286 2.00 5.88 -7.02
N ASP A 287 1.09 6.79 -7.36
CA ASP A 287 1.38 7.94 -8.21
C ASP A 287 2.39 8.90 -7.53
N ASP A 288 2.27 9.11 -6.21
CA ASP A 288 3.23 9.87 -5.39
C ASP A 288 4.65 9.27 -5.48
N TYR A 289 4.77 7.94 -5.40
CA TYR A 289 6.06 7.25 -5.53
C TYR A 289 6.64 7.33 -6.94
N VAL A 290 5.83 7.09 -7.97
CA VAL A 290 6.30 7.16 -9.36
C VAL A 290 6.88 8.54 -9.67
N TYR A 291 6.17 9.60 -9.26
CA TYR A 291 6.62 10.96 -9.50
C TYR A 291 7.87 11.32 -8.68
N ASN A 292 7.84 11.10 -7.38
CA ASN A 292 8.90 11.55 -6.50
C ASN A 292 10.16 10.69 -6.57
N ASN A 293 10.06 9.41 -6.92
CA ASN A 293 11.23 8.56 -7.14
C ASN A 293 12.10 9.08 -8.31
N ALA A 294 11.48 9.51 -9.39
CA ALA A 294 12.21 10.07 -10.53
C ALA A 294 12.97 11.35 -10.14
N MET A 295 12.31 12.24 -9.39
CA MET A 295 12.93 13.49 -8.93
C MET A 295 14.04 13.24 -7.90
N ALA A 296 13.80 12.33 -6.96
CA ALA A 296 14.76 12.00 -5.91
C ALA A 296 16.00 11.29 -6.47
N LEU A 297 15.84 10.42 -7.48
CA LEU A 297 16.98 9.77 -8.13
C LEU A 297 17.95 10.78 -8.75
N GLU A 298 17.43 11.78 -9.45
CA GLU A 298 18.27 12.83 -10.04
C GLU A 298 18.97 13.66 -8.94
N GLN A 299 18.29 13.94 -7.84
CA GLN A 299 18.87 14.63 -6.71
C GLN A 299 19.98 13.81 -6.04
N LEU A 300 19.79 12.51 -5.85
CA LEU A 300 20.81 11.60 -5.31
C LEU A 300 22.06 11.56 -6.22
N LYS A 301 21.88 11.47 -7.55
CA LYS A 301 22.99 11.54 -8.51
C LYS A 301 23.79 12.85 -8.39
N GLN A 302 23.06 13.98 -8.31
CA GLN A 302 23.70 15.29 -8.14
C GLN A 302 24.47 15.43 -6.82
N GLN A 303 24.08 14.67 -5.79
CA GLN A 303 24.77 14.60 -4.49
C GLN A 303 25.91 13.57 -4.48
N GLY A 304 26.24 12.96 -5.61
CA GLY A 304 27.39 12.06 -5.76
C GLY A 304 27.14 10.61 -5.39
N THR A 305 25.86 10.17 -5.31
CA THR A 305 25.53 8.76 -5.12
C THR A 305 26.02 7.90 -6.28
N GLU A 306 26.75 6.81 -6.00
CA GLU A 306 27.22 5.88 -7.01
C GLU A 306 26.19 4.76 -7.23
N LEU A 307 25.51 4.83 -8.38
CA LEU A 307 24.59 3.77 -8.80
C LEU A 307 25.38 2.56 -9.30
N LYS A 308 25.11 1.40 -8.74
CA LYS A 308 25.77 0.12 -9.07
C LYS A 308 24.73 -0.93 -9.46
N ARG A 309 24.98 -1.61 -10.55
CA ARG A 309 24.20 -2.81 -10.90
C ARG A 309 24.83 -4.02 -10.22
N PHE A 310 24.01 -4.90 -9.63
CA PHE A 310 24.52 -6.18 -9.15
C PHE A 310 25.12 -7.00 -10.31
N PRO A 311 26.26 -7.71 -10.10
CA PRO A 311 26.79 -8.64 -11.07
C PRO A 311 25.78 -9.75 -11.44
N ASP A 312 25.81 -10.20 -12.68
CA ASP A 312 24.89 -11.24 -13.16
C ASP A 312 24.99 -12.55 -12.36
N GLU A 313 26.21 -12.95 -11.97
CA GLU A 313 26.40 -14.14 -11.12
C GLU A 313 25.75 -14.01 -9.75
N VAL A 314 25.75 -12.79 -9.17
CA VAL A 314 25.13 -12.50 -7.88
C VAL A 314 23.61 -12.55 -8.02
N LEU A 315 23.05 -11.92 -9.05
CA LEU A 315 21.62 -11.96 -9.34
C LEU A 315 21.13 -13.38 -9.63
N ALA A 316 21.91 -14.18 -10.37
CA ALA A 316 21.56 -15.57 -10.66
C ALA A 316 21.50 -16.41 -9.37
N ALA A 317 22.49 -16.27 -8.48
CA ALA A 317 22.50 -16.96 -7.20
C ALA A 317 21.37 -16.50 -6.26
N MET A 318 21.07 -15.18 -6.24
CA MET A 318 19.94 -14.65 -5.49
C MET A 318 18.62 -15.22 -6.00
N ARG A 319 18.44 -15.35 -7.32
CA ARG A 319 17.25 -15.95 -7.93
C ARG A 319 17.11 -17.42 -7.57
N GLU A 320 18.17 -18.21 -7.71
CA GLU A 320 18.18 -19.62 -7.34
C GLU A 320 17.79 -19.82 -5.87
N GLN A 321 18.40 -19.07 -4.94
CA GLN A 321 18.06 -19.16 -3.53
C GLN A 321 16.66 -18.67 -3.23
N SER A 322 16.13 -17.71 -3.99
CA SER A 322 14.74 -17.25 -3.85
C SER A 322 13.74 -18.36 -4.17
N GLU A 323 13.97 -19.13 -5.24
CA GLU A 323 13.11 -20.25 -5.60
C GLU A 323 13.10 -21.33 -4.50
N LEU A 324 14.25 -21.60 -3.89
CA LEU A 324 14.37 -22.55 -2.78
C LEU A 324 13.63 -22.06 -1.53
N VAL A 325 13.85 -20.80 -1.13
CA VAL A 325 13.17 -20.18 0.04
C VAL A 325 11.66 -20.19 -0.14
N LEU A 326 11.18 -19.84 -1.33
CA LEU A 326 9.75 -19.82 -1.63
C LEU A 326 9.14 -21.21 -1.68
N GLY A 327 9.86 -22.20 -2.22
CA GLY A 327 9.45 -23.59 -2.22
C GLY A 327 9.31 -24.15 -0.79
N GLU A 328 10.25 -23.84 0.09
CA GLU A 328 10.21 -24.25 1.51
C GLU A 328 9.05 -23.54 2.25
N LEU A 329 8.89 -22.23 2.09
CA LEU A 329 7.78 -21.52 2.69
C LEU A 329 6.43 -22.07 2.19
N ALA A 330 6.31 -22.41 0.91
CA ALA A 330 5.12 -23.03 0.35
C ALA A 330 4.83 -24.41 0.96
N ALA A 331 5.86 -25.16 1.35
CA ALA A 331 5.72 -26.47 1.97
C ALA A 331 5.36 -26.43 3.47
N GLU A 332 5.48 -25.29 4.15
CA GLU A 332 5.18 -25.16 5.59
C GLU A 332 3.70 -25.34 5.92
N SER A 333 2.78 -25.02 4.99
CA SER A 333 1.34 -25.19 5.21
C SER A 333 0.59 -25.32 3.87
N GLU A 334 -0.61 -25.92 3.93
CA GLU A 334 -1.51 -26.02 2.77
C GLU A 334 -1.85 -24.62 2.19
N LEU A 335 -2.10 -23.65 3.06
CA LEU A 335 -2.41 -22.28 2.65
C LEU A 335 -1.23 -21.63 1.92
N ASN A 336 0.00 -21.76 2.43
CA ASN A 336 1.20 -21.25 1.78
C ASN A 336 1.38 -21.87 0.39
N GLY A 337 1.17 -23.17 0.26
CA GLY A 337 1.24 -23.90 -1.02
C GLY A 337 0.22 -23.39 -2.03
N ARG A 338 -1.02 -23.16 -1.59
CA ARG A 338 -2.09 -22.61 -2.44
C ARG A 338 -1.79 -21.19 -2.91
N ILE A 339 -1.28 -20.35 -2.02
CA ILE A 339 -0.89 -18.96 -2.34
C ILE A 339 0.22 -18.94 -3.36
N TRP A 340 1.30 -19.68 -3.11
CA TRP A 340 2.45 -19.71 -4.00
C TRP A 340 2.07 -20.24 -5.40
N ALA A 341 1.31 -21.33 -5.45
CA ALA A 341 0.81 -21.87 -6.69
C ALA A 341 -0.05 -20.86 -7.47
N SER A 342 -0.92 -20.13 -6.77
CA SER A 342 -1.76 -19.08 -7.36
C SER A 342 -0.94 -17.91 -7.91
N MET A 343 0.04 -17.41 -7.14
CA MET A 343 0.91 -16.32 -7.58
C MET A 343 1.72 -16.72 -8.82
N LYS A 344 2.29 -17.93 -8.81
CA LYS A 344 3.08 -18.44 -9.93
C LYS A 344 2.24 -18.63 -11.19
N ALA A 345 1.06 -19.24 -11.06
CA ALA A 345 0.14 -19.38 -12.19
C ALA A 345 -0.31 -18.04 -12.77
N PHE A 346 -0.52 -17.03 -11.91
CA PHE A 346 -0.85 -15.68 -12.33
C PHE A 346 0.33 -15.01 -13.04
N GLN A 347 1.54 -15.14 -12.52
CA GLN A 347 2.77 -14.62 -13.16
C GLN A 347 2.95 -15.22 -14.55
N ASP A 348 2.88 -16.54 -14.69
CA ASP A 348 2.97 -17.26 -15.97
C ASP A 348 1.90 -16.80 -16.98
N GLN A 349 0.72 -16.43 -16.49
CA GLN A 349 -0.39 -15.96 -17.34
C GLN A 349 -0.17 -14.54 -17.87
N VAL A 350 0.39 -13.62 -17.05
CA VAL A 350 0.50 -12.19 -17.41
C VAL A 350 1.82 -11.83 -18.08
N GLU A 351 2.90 -12.58 -17.80
CA GLU A 351 4.24 -12.34 -18.34
C GLU A 351 4.28 -12.19 -19.86
N PRO A 352 3.62 -13.04 -20.69
CA PRO A 352 3.66 -12.89 -22.13
C PRO A 352 3.14 -11.55 -22.64
N MET A 353 2.14 -10.96 -21.95
CA MET A 353 1.61 -9.63 -22.33
C MET A 353 2.61 -8.53 -21.98
N HIS A 354 3.27 -8.61 -20.82
CA HIS A 354 4.31 -7.65 -20.43
C HIS A 354 5.53 -7.68 -21.34
N GLU A 355 5.96 -8.86 -21.78
CA GLU A 355 7.06 -9.02 -22.73
C GLU A 355 6.78 -8.30 -24.05
N ILE A 356 5.61 -8.50 -24.64
CA ILE A 356 5.27 -7.93 -25.96
C ILE A 356 4.78 -6.47 -25.91
N ALA A 357 4.28 -6.00 -24.78
CA ALA A 357 3.74 -4.65 -24.64
C ALA A 357 4.72 -3.71 -23.94
N GLU A 358 4.92 -3.89 -22.63
CA GLU A 358 5.68 -2.94 -21.82
C GLU A 358 7.17 -3.01 -22.09
N LYS A 359 7.76 -4.20 -22.04
CA LYS A 359 9.20 -4.39 -22.25
C LYS A 359 9.62 -3.98 -23.63
N GLU A 360 8.86 -4.38 -24.68
CA GLU A 360 9.15 -3.96 -26.04
C GLU A 360 9.05 -2.44 -26.20
N LEU A 361 8.02 -1.80 -25.62
CA LEU A 361 7.91 -0.34 -25.64
C LEU A 361 9.10 0.35 -24.97
N PHE A 362 9.56 -0.16 -23.82
CA PHE A 362 10.70 0.41 -23.10
C PHE A 362 12.00 0.30 -23.88
N ASN A 363 12.17 -0.74 -24.70
CA ASN A 363 13.34 -0.89 -25.57
C ASN A 363 13.43 0.16 -26.67
N TRP A 364 12.32 0.85 -26.99
CA TRP A 364 12.19 1.86 -28.05
C TRP A 364 12.08 3.30 -27.53
N ARG A 365 12.11 3.52 -26.24
CA ARG A 365 12.14 4.85 -25.60
C ARG A 365 13.58 5.35 -25.41
#